data_d7ba3561d4b83828c893c5a0763bf4b8
#
_entry.id   d7ba3561d4b83828c893c5a0763bf4b8
#
_cell.length_a   1.000
_cell.length_b   1.000
_cell.length_c   1.000
_cell.angle_alpha   90.00
_cell.angle_beta   90.00
_cell.angle_gamma   90.00
#
_symmetry.space_group_name_H-M   'P 1'
#
loop_
_entity.id
_entity.type
_entity.pdbx_description
1 polymer ?
#
loop_
_entity_poly.entity_id
_entity_poly.type
_entity_poly.pdbx_seq_one_letter_code
_entity_poly.pdbx_strand_id
1 'polypeptide(L)'
;MISTMQKRLFALTLLLLGATSIHSQEQVRFTFSGYVQAIAQYGSEADYIKVGNVTPPYDHSTTRMGIRRGRLATQATYGDLGAKIEINATDKNLSIFNAYAEYKPHWAEGAFVKGGLATIDFGYELPYSSSKRAAFERSLYMADLFPGDTDMGLMVGYKGALDPSKQWQLESTLSILSGNGGKGMMKNIPDLALRLALTEQGSNHNISFGLSGYGGYLPATDGYYAFDKETATRKNDRMLRAYGGAFLTSTIKHQGGQLMLTAEGIMGLQPGWQNANLAVGPKAPATFENNILVQRQFIAGMAQLVERITPANLELFGRYAYYDRNRHFDPKAQQDLKLNSLTALTEGRSHQLSTGVNYFIQQDHLRLSLHYDCFLRQQIEQQAFVAAKPLHMVTLGAQYKF
;
A
#
# COMPACT_ATOMS: atom_id res chain seq x y z
N MET A 1 -3.68 37.31 -9.46
CA MET A 1 -4.66 37.06 -8.36
C MET A 1 -4.28 35.77 -7.67
N ILE A 2 -3.69 35.83 -6.48
CA ILE A 2 -3.30 34.66 -5.69
C ILE A 2 -4.60 34.06 -5.12
N SER A 3 -4.84 32.76 -5.38
CA SER A 3 -6.08 32.08 -4.98
C SER A 3 -6.25 32.09 -3.45
N THR A 4 -7.48 32.08 -2.98
CA THR A 4 -7.84 32.06 -1.54
C THR A 4 -7.18 30.91 -0.79
N MET A 5 -6.86 29.82 -1.47
CA MET A 5 -6.17 28.64 -0.93
C MET A 5 -4.68 28.91 -0.65
N GLN A 6 -4.01 29.68 -1.53
CA GLN A 6 -2.61 30.07 -1.32
C GLN A 6 -2.44 31.04 -0.16
N LYS A 7 -3.42 31.94 0.05
CA LYS A 7 -3.44 32.87 1.21
C LYS A 7 -3.63 32.10 2.54
N ARG A 8 -4.44 31.04 2.55
CA ARG A 8 -4.65 30.20 3.74
C ARG A 8 -3.43 29.34 4.06
N LEU A 9 -2.74 28.84 3.03
CA LEU A 9 -1.48 28.09 3.21
C LEU A 9 -0.38 29.00 3.77
N PHE A 10 -0.26 30.23 3.26
CA PHE A 10 0.71 31.21 3.73
C PHE A 10 0.43 31.69 5.18
N ALA A 11 -0.84 31.84 5.55
CA ALA A 11 -1.26 32.19 6.92
C ALA A 11 -0.97 31.03 7.92
N LEU A 12 -1.12 29.77 7.49
CA LEU A 12 -0.80 28.62 8.33
C LEU A 12 0.72 28.49 8.55
N THR A 13 1.52 28.82 7.56
CA THR A 13 2.99 28.85 7.66
C THR A 13 3.48 29.98 8.59
N LEU A 14 2.83 31.12 8.59
CA LEU A 14 3.13 32.23 9.47
C LEU A 14 2.69 31.99 10.94
N LEU A 15 1.60 31.27 11.18
CA LEU A 15 1.17 30.87 12.52
C LEU A 15 2.12 29.83 13.16
N LEU A 16 2.76 29.00 12.36
CA LEU A 16 3.79 28.06 12.81
C LEU A 16 5.13 28.74 13.11
N LEU A 17 5.40 29.91 12.53
CA LEU A 17 6.62 30.69 12.76
C LEU A 17 6.51 31.69 13.93
N GLY A 18 5.28 31.99 14.38
CA GLY A 18 5.00 33.03 15.39
C GLY A 18 4.99 32.56 16.86
N ALA A 19 5.17 31.27 17.14
CA ALA A 19 5.11 30.72 18.50
C ALA A 19 6.50 30.49 19.13
N THR A 20 7.40 31.46 18.99
CA THR A 20 8.69 31.38 19.68
C THR A 20 8.79 32.50 20.71
N SER A 21 8.34 32.25 21.93
CA SER A 21 8.99 32.81 23.10
C SER A 21 8.52 32.14 24.41
N ILE A 22 9.51 31.77 25.16
CA ILE A 22 9.61 31.62 26.61
C ILE A 22 9.27 30.23 27.18
N HIS A 23 10.25 29.46 27.50
CA HIS A 23 10.73 28.87 28.74
C HIS A 23 11.53 27.60 28.48
N SER A 24 12.69 27.50 29.18
CA SER A 24 13.57 26.34 29.28
C SER A 24 13.64 25.46 28.03
N GLN A 25 14.55 25.76 27.23
CA GLN A 25 14.79 25.53 25.80
C GLN A 25 14.81 24.05 25.37
N GLU A 26 13.67 23.40 25.33
CA GLU A 26 13.48 22.36 24.34
C GLU A 26 13.31 23.05 22.98
N GLN A 27 14.31 22.93 22.14
CA GLN A 27 14.24 23.52 20.79
C GLN A 27 13.39 22.61 19.89
N VAL A 28 12.49 23.21 19.14
CA VAL A 28 11.81 22.48 18.05
C VAL A 28 12.86 21.99 17.05
N ARG A 29 12.95 20.69 16.88
CA ARG A 29 13.86 20.06 15.93
C ARG A 29 13.11 19.74 14.65
N PHE A 30 13.61 20.23 13.52
CA PHE A 30 13.09 19.91 12.20
C PHE A 30 14.00 18.89 11.51
N THR A 31 13.39 17.89 10.89
CA THR A 31 14.07 16.90 10.06
C THR A 31 13.43 16.89 8.68
N PHE A 32 14.24 17.00 7.64
CA PHE A 32 13.82 16.91 6.25
C PHE A 32 14.33 15.60 5.67
N SER A 33 13.51 14.95 4.88
CA SER A 33 13.88 13.73 4.16
C SER A 33 13.06 13.60 2.89
N GLY A 34 13.60 12.88 1.92
CA GLY A 34 12.85 12.69 0.70
C GLY A 34 13.53 11.74 -0.28
N TYR A 35 12.84 11.49 -1.36
CA TYR A 35 13.38 10.74 -2.49
C TYR A 35 12.59 11.01 -3.76
N VAL A 36 13.25 10.82 -4.90
CA VAL A 36 12.63 10.85 -6.22
C VAL A 36 12.88 9.51 -6.91
N GLN A 37 11.83 8.94 -7.50
CA GLN A 37 11.88 7.75 -8.36
C GLN A 37 11.44 8.16 -9.76
N ALA A 38 12.38 8.21 -10.70
CA ALA A 38 12.12 8.34 -12.12
C ALA A 38 12.22 6.96 -12.77
N ILE A 39 11.21 6.58 -13.54
CA ILE A 39 11.19 5.28 -14.22
C ILE A 39 10.78 5.41 -15.68
N ALA A 40 11.32 4.51 -16.51
CA ALA A 40 10.85 4.21 -17.85
C ALA A 40 10.30 2.79 -17.87
N GLN A 41 9.11 2.60 -18.41
CA GLN A 41 8.43 1.31 -18.48
C GLN A 41 8.08 0.97 -19.92
N TYR A 42 8.33 -0.28 -20.29
CA TYR A 42 7.79 -0.92 -21.47
C TYR A 42 6.88 -2.06 -21.02
N GLY A 43 5.65 -2.08 -21.51
CA GLY A 43 4.65 -3.12 -21.19
C GLY A 43 4.01 -3.69 -22.45
N SER A 44 3.65 -4.97 -22.44
CA SER A 44 2.90 -5.59 -23.52
C SER A 44 1.47 -5.04 -23.67
N GLU A 45 0.94 -4.41 -22.61
CA GLU A 45 -0.33 -3.68 -22.58
C GLU A 45 -0.18 -2.35 -21.84
N ALA A 46 -0.77 -1.30 -22.43
CA ALA A 46 -0.68 0.09 -21.94
C ALA A 46 -1.25 0.30 -20.53
N ASP A 47 -2.30 -0.43 -20.17
CA ASP A 47 -3.04 -0.27 -18.90
C ASP A 47 -2.23 -0.67 -17.66
N TYR A 48 -1.17 -1.47 -17.84
CA TYR A 48 -0.29 -1.90 -16.75
C TYR A 48 0.84 -0.92 -16.45
N ILE A 49 1.09 0.06 -17.34
CA ILE A 49 2.13 1.06 -17.17
C ILE A 49 1.72 2.08 -16.10
N LYS A 50 2.57 2.29 -15.12
CA LYS A 50 2.28 3.09 -13.93
C LYS A 50 2.65 4.57 -14.04
N VAL A 51 3.41 4.95 -15.06
CA VAL A 51 3.89 6.32 -15.33
C VAL A 51 3.41 6.85 -16.67
N GLY A 52 3.63 8.13 -16.88
CA GLY A 52 3.16 8.83 -18.06
C GLY A 52 1.70 9.24 -17.97
N ASN A 53 1.40 10.45 -18.40
CA ASN A 53 0.01 10.93 -18.48
C ASN A 53 -0.68 10.28 -19.68
N VAL A 54 -1.86 9.72 -19.43
CA VAL A 54 -2.63 9.00 -20.43
C VAL A 54 -3.68 9.95 -20.98
N THR A 55 -3.35 10.62 -22.08
CA THR A 55 -4.30 11.44 -22.83
C THR A 55 -4.31 10.97 -24.29
N PRO A 56 -5.49 10.85 -24.93
CA PRO A 56 -5.54 10.57 -26.36
C PRO A 56 -4.69 11.56 -27.18
N PRO A 57 -3.96 11.12 -28.22
CA PRO A 57 -3.95 9.77 -28.81
C PRO A 57 -2.91 8.82 -28.19
N TYR A 58 -2.27 9.17 -27.08
CA TYR A 58 -1.14 8.40 -26.49
C TYR A 58 -1.55 7.38 -25.44
N ASP A 59 -2.83 7.20 -25.18
CA ASP A 59 -3.41 6.27 -24.20
C ASP A 59 -3.04 4.79 -24.46
N HIS A 60 -2.77 4.42 -25.73
CA HIS A 60 -2.32 3.08 -26.12
C HIS A 60 -0.79 2.90 -26.14
N SER A 61 -0.02 3.89 -25.73
CA SER A 61 1.44 3.78 -25.73
C SER A 61 1.92 2.70 -24.76
N THR A 62 2.70 1.76 -25.28
CA THR A 62 3.31 0.66 -24.52
C THR A 62 4.68 1.02 -23.91
N THR A 63 5.19 2.21 -24.20
CA THR A 63 6.45 2.73 -23.63
C THR A 63 6.18 4.11 -23.03
N ARG A 64 6.45 4.27 -21.75
CA ARG A 64 6.25 5.54 -21.03
C ARG A 64 7.37 5.78 -20.03
N MET A 65 7.66 7.05 -19.76
CA MET A 65 8.57 7.46 -18.69
C MET A 65 7.93 8.58 -17.86
N GLY A 66 8.37 8.68 -16.61
CA GLY A 66 7.85 9.73 -15.72
C GLY A 66 8.37 9.62 -14.30
N ILE A 67 7.92 10.56 -13.48
CA ILE A 67 8.16 10.54 -12.03
C ILE A 67 7.14 9.62 -11.36
N ARG A 68 7.59 8.45 -10.95
CA ARG A 68 6.72 7.49 -10.27
C ARG A 68 6.37 7.93 -8.85
N ARG A 69 7.35 8.49 -8.14
CA ARG A 69 7.19 9.08 -6.79
C ARG A 69 8.25 10.16 -6.58
N GLY A 70 7.81 11.31 -6.15
CA GLY A 70 8.66 12.37 -5.58
C GLY A 70 8.14 12.66 -4.20
N ARG A 71 8.80 12.19 -3.14
CA ARG A 71 8.37 12.39 -1.76
C ARG A 71 9.27 13.36 -1.04
N LEU A 72 8.66 14.32 -0.36
CA LEU A 72 9.32 15.24 0.54
C LEU A 72 8.57 15.23 1.86
N ALA A 73 9.27 14.95 2.94
CA ALA A 73 8.74 14.91 4.29
C ALA A 73 9.45 15.91 5.18
N THR A 74 8.68 16.62 5.99
CA THR A 74 9.15 17.45 7.10
C THR A 74 8.57 16.88 8.38
N GLN A 75 9.41 16.67 9.39
CA GLN A 75 9.00 16.28 10.72
C GLN A 75 9.51 17.31 11.71
N ALA A 76 8.61 17.84 12.55
CA ALA A 76 8.91 18.68 13.69
C ALA A 76 8.77 17.86 14.97
N THR A 77 9.71 17.99 15.90
CA THR A 77 9.65 17.34 17.23
C THR A 77 9.93 18.35 18.32
N TYR A 78 9.16 18.29 19.40
CA TYR A 78 9.28 19.11 20.59
C TYR A 78 8.92 18.25 21.83
N GLY A 79 9.92 17.87 22.62
CA GLY A 79 9.73 16.91 23.70
C GLY A 79 9.07 15.61 23.21
N ASP A 80 7.96 15.25 23.84
CA ASP A 80 7.15 14.08 23.51
C ASP A 80 6.25 14.28 22.28
N LEU A 81 6.14 15.50 21.76
CA LEU A 81 5.27 15.84 20.65
C LEU A 81 5.99 15.78 19.30
N GLY A 82 5.33 15.27 18.31
CA GLY A 82 5.79 15.23 16.93
C GLY A 82 4.69 15.64 15.97
N ALA A 83 5.08 16.19 14.83
CA ALA A 83 4.19 16.41 13.70
C ALA A 83 4.93 16.08 12.41
N LYS A 84 4.25 15.45 11.46
CA LYS A 84 4.82 15.13 10.14
C LYS A 84 3.90 15.58 9.03
N ILE A 85 4.49 16.18 8.01
CA ILE A 85 3.84 16.42 6.72
C ILE A 85 4.72 15.78 5.65
N GLU A 86 4.10 14.98 4.78
CA GLU A 86 4.76 14.35 3.64
C GLU A 86 3.91 14.54 2.39
N ILE A 87 4.50 15.11 1.37
CA ILE A 87 3.88 15.27 0.05
C ILE A 87 4.38 14.18 -0.90
N ASN A 88 3.55 13.83 -1.86
CA ASN A 88 3.90 12.93 -2.95
C ASN A 88 3.58 13.61 -4.28
N ALA A 89 4.62 13.90 -5.06
CA ALA A 89 4.53 14.43 -6.41
C ALA A 89 4.76 13.30 -7.41
N THR A 90 3.92 13.21 -8.41
CA THR A 90 4.05 12.28 -9.54
C THR A 90 3.88 13.06 -10.84
N ASP A 91 4.10 12.42 -11.97
CA ASP A 91 3.76 12.96 -13.28
C ASP A 91 2.25 13.19 -13.50
N LYS A 92 1.40 12.65 -12.61
CA LYS A 92 -0.07 12.74 -12.70
C LYS A 92 -0.66 13.75 -11.72
N ASN A 93 -0.12 13.87 -10.51
CA ASN A 93 -0.68 14.72 -9.46
C ASN A 93 0.31 15.04 -8.35
N LEU A 94 -0.07 16.03 -7.55
CA LEU A 94 0.52 16.35 -6.26
C LEU A 94 -0.51 16.05 -5.16
N SER A 95 -0.11 15.30 -4.14
CA SER A 95 -0.99 14.91 -3.04
C SER A 95 -0.29 14.94 -1.69
N ILE A 96 -1.05 15.14 -0.62
CA ILE A 96 -0.57 14.90 0.74
C ILE A 96 -0.59 13.39 0.97
N PHE A 97 0.56 12.82 1.35
CA PHE A 97 0.69 11.40 1.66
C PHE A 97 0.53 11.12 3.15
N ASN A 98 1.21 11.89 4.00
CA ASN A 98 1.03 11.88 5.46
C ASN A 98 0.85 13.31 5.96
N ALA A 99 -0.04 13.50 6.94
CA ALA A 99 -0.22 14.74 7.69
C ALA A 99 -0.81 14.39 9.06
N TYR A 100 0.03 14.27 10.07
CA TYR A 100 -0.40 13.84 11.40
C TYR A 100 0.39 14.51 12.51
N ALA A 101 -0.24 14.58 13.71
CA ALA A 101 0.43 14.83 14.97
C ALA A 101 0.63 13.52 15.74
N GLU A 102 1.68 13.44 16.54
CA GLU A 102 2.08 12.25 17.30
C GLU A 102 2.50 12.66 18.71
N TYR A 103 2.11 11.86 19.70
CA TYR A 103 2.55 11.96 21.08
C TYR A 103 3.26 10.66 21.48
N LYS A 104 4.49 10.78 21.95
CA LYS A 104 5.35 9.68 22.42
C LYS A 104 5.76 9.98 23.85
N PRO A 105 5.02 9.52 24.86
CA PRO A 105 5.30 9.83 26.24
C PRO A 105 6.65 9.24 26.71
N HIS A 106 7.53 10.09 27.23
CA HIS A 106 8.82 9.66 27.76
C HIS A 106 8.70 8.66 28.93
N TRP A 107 7.60 8.73 29.69
CA TRP A 107 7.32 7.81 30.82
C TRP A 107 6.83 6.43 30.36
N ALA A 108 6.47 6.24 29.10
CA ALA A 108 6.06 4.96 28.49
C ALA A 108 6.84 4.75 27.20
N GLU A 109 8.12 4.45 27.32
CA GLU A 109 9.02 4.25 26.18
C GLU A 109 8.44 3.24 25.18
N GLY A 110 8.41 3.61 23.91
CA GLY A 110 7.83 2.81 22.83
C GLY A 110 6.34 3.04 22.57
N ALA A 111 5.58 3.58 23.54
CA ALA A 111 4.16 3.90 23.32
C ALA A 111 3.99 5.14 22.43
N PHE A 112 2.92 5.17 21.67
CA PHE A 112 2.56 6.35 20.88
C PHE A 112 1.06 6.48 20.65
N VAL A 113 0.64 7.72 20.45
CA VAL A 113 -0.68 8.07 19.92
C VAL A 113 -0.46 8.98 18.72
N LYS A 114 -1.12 8.69 17.60
CA LYS A 114 -1.00 9.43 16.35
C LYS A 114 -2.37 9.76 15.80
N GLY A 115 -2.61 11.02 15.44
CA GLY A 115 -3.87 11.48 14.87
C GLY A 115 -3.66 12.25 13.56
N GLY A 116 -4.45 11.95 12.54
CA GLY A 116 -4.38 12.58 11.23
C GLY A 116 -4.34 11.60 10.07
N LEU A 117 -3.83 12.06 8.92
CA LEU A 117 -3.65 11.24 7.73
C LEU A 117 -2.31 10.49 7.82
N ALA A 118 -2.37 9.17 7.96
CA ALA A 118 -1.16 8.35 8.08
C ALA A 118 -1.28 7.05 7.27
N THR A 119 -0.13 6.42 7.02
CA THR A 119 -0.09 5.10 6.39
C THR A 119 -0.81 4.08 7.28
N ILE A 120 -1.65 3.25 6.67
CA ILE A 120 -2.38 2.19 7.37
C ILE A 120 -1.39 1.11 7.77
N ASP A 121 -1.36 0.78 9.07
CA ASP A 121 -0.56 -0.32 9.60
C ASP A 121 -1.30 -1.64 9.42
N PHE A 122 -1.04 -2.34 8.31
CA PHE A 122 -1.58 -3.66 8.01
C PHE A 122 -0.56 -4.47 7.22
N GLY A 123 -0.36 -5.74 7.62
CA GLY A 123 0.56 -6.65 6.94
C GLY A 123 2.03 -6.22 7.02
N TYR A 124 2.80 -6.72 6.08
CA TYR A 124 4.20 -6.37 5.87
C TYR A 124 4.38 -5.31 4.78
N GLU A 125 3.78 -5.56 3.59
CA GLU A 125 4.11 -4.78 2.40
C GLU A 125 3.50 -3.37 2.41
N LEU A 126 2.34 -3.18 3.08
CA LEU A 126 1.65 -1.90 3.09
C LEU A 126 2.42 -0.81 3.84
N PRO A 127 2.86 -1.00 5.11
CA PRO A 127 3.65 0.00 5.83
C PRO A 127 5.11 0.07 5.37
N TYR A 128 5.60 -0.91 4.59
CA TYR A 128 6.99 -0.91 4.14
C TYR A 128 7.27 0.19 3.13
N SER A 129 8.25 1.03 3.44
CA SER A 129 8.57 2.23 2.65
C SER A 129 8.93 1.89 1.20
N SER A 130 8.32 2.61 0.25
CA SER A 130 8.62 2.46 -1.18
C SER A 130 10.06 2.81 -1.56
N SER A 131 10.78 3.62 -0.77
CA SER A 131 12.20 3.90 -0.99
C SER A 131 13.13 2.76 -0.59
N LYS A 132 12.63 1.80 0.20
CA LYS A 132 13.39 0.64 0.71
C LYS A 132 13.04 -0.67 0.02
N ARG A 133 11.94 -0.72 -0.74
CA ARG A 133 11.52 -1.94 -1.44
C ARG A 133 12.50 -2.30 -2.55
N ALA A 134 12.82 -3.59 -2.69
CA ALA A 134 13.63 -4.08 -3.80
C ALA A 134 12.93 -3.84 -5.14
N ALA A 135 11.65 -4.19 -5.25
CA ALA A 135 10.81 -3.85 -6.40
C ALA A 135 10.20 -2.44 -6.26
N PHE A 136 10.07 -1.69 -7.36
CA PHE A 136 9.41 -0.38 -7.34
C PHE A 136 7.95 -0.47 -6.92
N GLU A 137 7.24 -1.52 -7.37
CA GLU A 137 5.82 -1.70 -7.08
C GLU A 137 5.59 -2.79 -6.04
N ARG A 138 4.48 -2.66 -5.32
CA ARG A 138 3.95 -3.71 -4.44
C ARG A 138 3.41 -4.87 -5.26
N SER A 139 3.11 -5.95 -4.56
CA SER A 139 2.38 -7.08 -5.14
C SER A 139 1.03 -6.64 -5.70
N LEU A 140 0.58 -7.30 -6.75
CA LEU A 140 -0.61 -6.92 -7.52
C LEU A 140 -1.86 -6.76 -6.65
N TYR A 141 -2.04 -7.60 -5.62
CA TYR A 141 -3.21 -7.57 -4.75
C TYR A 141 -3.24 -6.36 -3.81
N MET A 142 -2.07 -5.83 -3.44
CA MET A 142 -2.00 -4.74 -2.45
C MET A 142 -2.62 -3.45 -2.99
N ALA A 143 -2.49 -3.19 -4.29
CA ALA A 143 -3.13 -2.04 -4.94
C ALA A 143 -4.66 -2.15 -4.98
N ASP A 144 -5.18 -3.38 -5.07
CA ASP A 144 -6.62 -3.65 -5.05
C ASP A 144 -7.18 -3.56 -3.62
N LEU A 145 -6.48 -4.12 -2.63
CA LEU A 145 -6.93 -4.13 -1.24
C LEU A 145 -6.80 -2.75 -0.58
N PHE A 146 -5.72 -2.03 -0.88
CA PHE A 146 -5.40 -0.73 -0.29
C PHE A 146 -4.95 0.29 -1.35
N PRO A 147 -5.86 0.78 -2.21
CA PRO A 147 -5.50 1.65 -3.33
C PRO A 147 -4.93 3.01 -2.92
N GLY A 148 -5.00 3.37 -1.64
CA GLY A 148 -4.57 4.67 -1.13
C GLY A 148 -3.40 4.66 -0.17
N ASP A 149 -2.90 3.53 0.31
CA ASP A 149 -1.84 3.39 1.31
C ASP A 149 -2.11 4.08 2.66
N THR A 150 -2.82 5.22 2.67
CA THR A 150 -3.03 6.12 3.81
C THR A 150 -4.50 6.34 4.10
N ASP A 151 -4.84 6.54 5.37
CA ASP A 151 -6.18 6.89 5.79
C ASP A 151 -6.16 7.92 6.93
N MET A 152 -7.25 8.67 7.06
CA MET A 152 -7.46 9.61 8.15
C MET A 152 -7.95 8.85 9.38
N GLY A 153 -7.31 9.07 10.55
CA GLY A 153 -7.74 8.39 11.76
C GLY A 153 -6.92 8.68 13.00
N LEU A 154 -7.18 7.87 14.02
CA LEU A 154 -6.43 7.81 15.27
C LEU A 154 -5.76 6.44 15.37
N MET A 155 -4.47 6.43 15.69
CA MET A 155 -3.68 5.24 15.87
C MET A 155 -3.04 5.28 17.24
N VAL A 156 -3.14 4.18 18.00
CA VAL A 156 -2.43 3.99 19.25
C VAL A 156 -1.58 2.73 19.14
N GLY A 157 -0.42 2.74 19.71
CA GLY A 157 0.45 1.57 19.58
C GLY A 157 1.68 1.62 20.47
N TYR A 158 2.46 0.56 20.30
CA TYR A 158 3.73 0.36 20.96
C TYR A 158 4.76 -0.11 19.94
N LYS A 159 5.97 0.44 20.03
CA LYS A 159 7.12 0.00 19.25
C LYS A 159 8.37 0.07 20.10
N GLY A 160 8.82 -1.08 20.59
CA GLY A 160 9.96 -1.12 21.49
C GLY A 160 10.40 -2.53 21.85
N ALA A 161 11.46 -2.58 22.67
CA ALA A 161 11.99 -3.83 23.19
C ALA A 161 11.06 -4.40 24.28
N LEU A 162 10.92 -5.72 24.31
CA LEU A 162 10.21 -6.44 25.36
C LEU A 162 11.13 -6.88 26.52
N ASP A 163 12.42 -6.89 26.29
CA ASP A 163 13.43 -7.37 27.23
C ASP A 163 14.62 -6.40 27.33
N PRO A 164 15.35 -6.39 28.45
CA PRO A 164 16.52 -5.53 28.64
C PRO A 164 17.65 -5.79 27.63
N SER A 165 17.79 -7.01 27.12
CA SER A 165 18.79 -7.37 26.10
C SER A 165 18.44 -6.79 24.72
N LYS A 166 17.21 -6.28 24.53
CA LYS A 166 16.65 -5.79 23.27
C LYS A 166 16.63 -6.85 22.15
N GLN A 167 16.71 -8.13 22.52
CA GLN A 167 16.63 -9.23 21.58
C GLN A 167 15.22 -9.34 20.97
N TRP A 168 14.19 -9.10 21.78
CA TRP A 168 12.81 -9.16 21.35
C TRP A 168 12.21 -7.76 21.20
N GLN A 169 11.67 -7.47 20.00
CA GLN A 169 11.00 -6.21 19.69
C GLN A 169 9.53 -6.48 19.40
N LEU A 170 8.64 -5.69 19.98
CA LEU A 170 7.22 -5.69 19.69
C LEU A 170 6.84 -4.42 18.93
N GLU A 171 6.12 -4.58 17.84
CA GLU A 171 5.35 -3.52 17.20
C GLU A 171 3.87 -3.88 17.26
N SER A 172 3.06 -3.01 17.84
CA SER A 172 1.60 -3.17 17.86
C SER A 172 0.94 -1.84 17.53
N THR A 173 -0.11 -1.88 16.71
CA THR A 173 -0.89 -0.70 16.36
C THR A 173 -2.36 -1.07 16.27
N LEU A 174 -3.19 -0.32 16.97
CA LEU A 174 -4.65 -0.31 16.80
C LEU A 174 -5.03 1.03 16.17
N SER A 175 -5.78 0.99 15.08
CA SER A 175 -6.19 2.16 14.31
C SER A 175 -7.69 2.23 14.18
N ILE A 176 -8.25 3.43 14.38
CA ILE A 176 -9.64 3.80 14.09
C ILE A 176 -9.56 4.72 12.86
N LEU A 177 -10.10 4.26 11.73
CA LEU A 177 -9.87 4.85 10.41
C LEU A 177 -11.17 5.35 9.78
N SER A 178 -11.08 6.37 8.94
CA SER A 178 -12.23 6.88 8.18
C SER A 178 -12.76 5.86 7.17
N GLY A 179 -11.90 4.98 6.67
CA GLY A 179 -12.21 4.03 5.61
C GLY A 179 -12.38 4.67 4.24
N ASN A 180 -11.90 5.92 4.06
CA ASN A 180 -12.07 6.73 2.85
C ASN A 180 -10.77 7.44 2.43
N GLY A 181 -9.64 7.06 3.01
CA GLY A 181 -8.35 7.69 2.78
C GLY A 181 -8.34 9.14 3.26
N GLY A 182 -7.66 10.02 2.53
CA GLY A 182 -7.54 11.44 2.89
C GLY A 182 -8.82 12.28 2.77
N LYS A 183 -9.95 11.70 2.37
CA LYS A 183 -11.23 12.42 2.22
C LYS A 183 -12.04 12.57 3.52
N GLY A 184 -11.58 11.94 4.60
CA GLY A 184 -12.28 11.93 5.89
C GLY A 184 -13.46 10.95 5.94
N MET A 185 -14.14 10.91 7.09
CA MET A 185 -15.21 9.95 7.35
C MET A 185 -16.51 10.36 6.65
N MET A 186 -17.07 9.44 5.86
CA MET A 186 -18.35 9.63 5.15
C MET A 186 -19.39 8.55 5.54
N LYS A 187 -19.18 7.85 6.64
CA LYS A 187 -20.04 6.78 7.14
C LYS A 187 -20.12 6.81 8.67
N ASN A 188 -21.17 6.23 9.23
CA ASN A 188 -21.47 6.34 10.66
C ASN A 188 -20.56 5.50 11.57
N ILE A 189 -19.86 4.50 11.04
CA ILE A 189 -19.00 3.59 11.81
C ILE A 189 -17.62 3.60 11.14
N PRO A 190 -16.55 3.92 11.89
CA PRO A 190 -15.21 3.88 11.36
C PRO A 190 -14.76 2.45 11.01
N ASP A 191 -13.71 2.34 10.22
CA ASP A 191 -12.99 1.10 10.03
C ASP A 191 -11.97 0.92 11.16
N LEU A 192 -11.65 -0.33 11.45
CA LEU A 192 -10.64 -0.70 12.43
C LEU A 192 -9.49 -1.45 11.75
N ALA A 193 -8.27 -1.17 12.15
CA ALA A 193 -7.12 -1.96 11.75
C ALA A 193 -6.27 -2.31 12.98
N LEU A 194 -5.76 -3.54 13.00
CA LEU A 194 -4.85 -4.04 14.02
C LEU A 194 -3.62 -4.63 13.33
N ARG A 195 -2.43 -4.31 13.82
CA ARG A 195 -1.18 -4.98 13.44
C ARG A 195 -0.38 -5.33 14.69
N LEU A 196 0.11 -6.55 14.74
CA LEU A 196 1.04 -7.05 15.73
C LEU A 196 2.24 -7.65 15.00
N ALA A 197 3.46 -7.32 15.44
CA ALA A 197 4.66 -7.92 14.92
C ALA A 197 5.67 -8.14 16.05
N LEU A 198 6.19 -9.35 16.13
CA LEU A 198 7.24 -9.73 17.06
C LEU A 198 8.50 -10.02 16.26
N THR A 199 9.60 -9.37 16.62
CA THR A 199 10.88 -9.52 15.94
C THR A 199 11.94 -10.01 16.93
N GLU A 200 12.60 -11.09 16.61
CA GLU A 200 13.83 -11.52 17.25
C GLU A 200 15.03 -10.92 16.52
N GLN A 201 15.90 -10.24 17.27
CA GLN A 201 17.13 -9.64 16.78
C GLN A 201 18.34 -10.44 17.27
N GLY A 202 18.88 -11.29 16.42
CA GLY A 202 20.14 -11.99 16.65
C GLY A 202 21.34 -11.23 16.08
N SER A 203 22.54 -11.70 16.37
CA SER A 203 23.78 -11.09 15.85
C SER A 203 23.86 -11.14 14.32
N ASN A 204 23.53 -12.29 13.75
CA ASN A 204 23.62 -12.54 12.30
C ASN A 204 22.26 -12.77 11.63
N HIS A 205 21.17 -12.69 12.37
CA HIS A 205 19.82 -12.88 11.83
C HIS A 205 18.84 -11.97 12.53
N ASN A 206 17.76 -11.63 11.82
CA ASN A 206 16.55 -11.04 12.38
C ASN A 206 15.36 -11.82 11.82
N ILE A 207 14.47 -12.26 12.68
CA ILE A 207 13.25 -12.96 12.28
C ILE A 207 12.06 -12.19 12.82
N SER A 208 11.09 -11.87 11.95
CA SER A 208 9.89 -11.16 12.33
C SER A 208 8.66 -11.95 11.92
N PHE A 209 7.75 -12.16 12.84
CA PHE A 209 6.42 -12.69 12.58
C PHE A 209 5.37 -11.65 12.92
N GLY A 210 4.35 -11.51 12.08
CA GLY A 210 3.26 -10.57 12.37
C GLY A 210 1.90 -11.06 11.92
N LEU A 211 0.88 -10.52 12.61
CA LEU A 211 -0.54 -10.72 12.34
C LEU A 211 -1.21 -9.37 12.12
N SER A 212 -2.21 -9.34 11.25
CA SER A 212 -2.98 -8.12 10.98
C SER A 212 -4.44 -8.43 10.74
N GLY A 213 -5.29 -7.52 11.17
CA GLY A 213 -6.72 -7.52 10.92
C GLY A 213 -7.18 -6.16 10.42
N TYR A 214 -8.16 -6.15 9.53
CA TYR A 214 -8.87 -4.95 9.08
C TYR A 214 -10.35 -5.24 9.03
N GLY A 215 -11.17 -4.37 9.57
CA GLY A 215 -12.62 -4.50 9.58
C GLY A 215 -13.30 -3.17 9.30
N GLY A 216 -14.27 -3.19 8.40
CA GLY A 216 -15.07 -2.03 8.05
C GLY A 216 -16.26 -2.43 7.18
N TYR A 217 -16.97 -1.44 6.67
CA TYR A 217 -18.10 -1.69 5.78
C TYR A 217 -18.27 -0.56 4.76
N LEU A 218 -18.96 -0.87 3.68
CA LEU A 218 -19.50 0.10 2.74
C LEU A 218 -21.01 0.09 2.80
N PRO A 219 -21.69 1.26 2.83
CA PRO A 219 -23.11 1.33 2.61
C PRO A 219 -23.46 0.81 1.21
N ALA A 220 -24.43 -0.07 1.10
CA ALA A 220 -24.93 -0.62 -0.16
C ALA A 220 -26.44 -0.38 -0.26
N THR A 221 -26.85 0.89 -0.38
CA THR A 221 -28.25 1.32 -0.38
C THR A 221 -29.09 0.67 -1.48
N ASP A 222 -28.45 0.40 -2.64
CA ASP A 222 -29.10 -0.24 -3.78
C ASP A 222 -28.90 -1.76 -3.82
N GLY A 223 -28.35 -2.32 -2.74
CA GLY A 223 -28.07 -3.74 -2.61
C GLY A 223 -26.79 -4.19 -3.29
N TYR A 224 -26.40 -5.42 -3.01
CA TYR A 224 -25.23 -6.08 -3.57
C TYR A 224 -25.46 -7.58 -3.72
N TYR A 225 -24.61 -8.25 -4.50
CA TYR A 225 -24.63 -9.70 -4.64
C TYR A 225 -23.48 -10.34 -3.88
N ALA A 226 -23.81 -11.41 -3.14
CA ALA A 226 -22.85 -12.29 -2.51
C ALA A 226 -22.90 -13.66 -3.19
N PHE A 227 -21.74 -14.21 -3.54
CA PHE A 227 -21.62 -15.52 -4.17
C PHE A 227 -21.30 -16.58 -3.13
N ASP A 228 -22.06 -17.71 -3.20
CA ASP A 228 -21.75 -18.92 -2.48
C ASP A 228 -21.78 -20.08 -3.48
N LYS A 229 -20.57 -20.46 -3.94
CA LYS A 229 -20.34 -21.50 -4.97
C LYS A 229 -21.17 -21.30 -6.23
N GLU A 230 -22.38 -21.85 -6.29
CA GLU A 230 -23.22 -21.89 -7.47
C GLU A 230 -24.39 -20.87 -7.43
N THR A 231 -24.56 -20.19 -6.31
CA THR A 231 -25.68 -19.26 -6.12
C THR A 231 -25.20 -17.83 -5.82
N ALA A 232 -25.94 -16.87 -6.35
CA ALA A 232 -25.76 -15.48 -5.98
C ALA A 232 -27.00 -14.96 -5.26
N THR A 233 -26.79 -14.46 -4.05
CA THR A 233 -27.87 -13.92 -3.22
C THR A 233 -27.78 -12.40 -3.18
N ARG A 234 -28.91 -11.71 -3.50
CA ARG A 234 -29.00 -10.25 -3.34
C ARG A 234 -29.23 -9.91 -1.86
N LYS A 235 -28.44 -8.95 -1.37
CA LYS A 235 -28.54 -8.38 -0.01
C LYS A 235 -28.69 -6.87 -0.10
N ASN A 236 -29.39 -6.28 0.87
CA ASN A 236 -29.70 -4.84 0.91
C ASN A 236 -29.24 -4.22 2.23
N ASP A 237 -28.04 -4.57 2.68
CA ASP A 237 -27.47 -4.10 3.92
C ASP A 237 -26.07 -3.53 3.73
N ARG A 238 -25.25 -3.64 4.74
CA ARG A 238 -23.87 -3.19 4.73
C ARG A 238 -22.94 -4.25 4.15
N MET A 239 -22.17 -3.86 3.15
CA MET A 239 -21.17 -4.71 2.53
C MET A 239 -19.89 -4.69 3.35
N LEU A 240 -19.41 -5.85 3.81
CA LEU A 240 -18.26 -5.94 4.70
C LEU A 240 -16.93 -5.80 3.94
N ARG A 241 -15.98 -5.10 4.58
CA ARG A 241 -14.55 -5.20 4.35
C ARG A 241 -13.93 -5.86 5.57
N ALA A 242 -13.42 -7.05 5.43
CA ALA A 242 -12.83 -7.77 6.56
C ALA A 242 -11.64 -8.57 6.07
N TYR A 243 -10.43 -8.21 6.48
CA TYR A 243 -9.19 -8.83 6.06
C TYR A 243 -8.46 -9.38 7.27
N GLY A 244 -7.92 -10.58 7.15
CA GLY A 244 -6.96 -11.17 8.05
C GLY A 244 -5.68 -11.47 7.30
N GLY A 245 -4.54 -11.17 7.88
CA GLY A 245 -3.23 -11.41 7.27
C GLY A 245 -2.18 -11.83 8.27
N ALA A 246 -1.20 -12.57 7.78
CA ALA A 246 0.01 -12.94 8.50
C ALA A 246 1.23 -12.76 7.62
N PHE A 247 2.37 -12.44 8.22
CA PHE A 247 3.63 -12.37 7.50
C PHE A 247 4.79 -12.93 8.32
N LEU A 248 5.81 -13.36 7.60
CA LEU A 248 7.10 -13.78 8.13
C LEU A 248 8.19 -13.07 7.34
N THR A 249 9.19 -12.51 8.04
CA THR A 249 10.43 -12.05 7.41
C THR A 249 11.62 -12.66 8.12
N SER A 250 12.66 -13.00 7.36
CA SER A 250 13.94 -13.44 7.89
C SER A 250 15.05 -12.73 7.17
N THR A 251 15.94 -12.10 7.90
CA THR A 251 17.16 -11.48 7.37
C THR A 251 18.36 -12.19 7.96
N ILE A 252 19.21 -12.74 7.10
CA ILE A 252 20.44 -13.44 7.47
C ILE A 252 21.63 -12.64 6.94
N LYS A 253 22.51 -12.22 7.83
CA LYS A 253 23.76 -11.52 7.48
C LYS A 253 24.87 -12.52 7.26
N HIS A 254 25.66 -12.32 6.23
CA HIS A 254 26.84 -13.12 5.90
C HIS A 254 27.99 -12.23 5.43
N GLN A 255 29.18 -12.80 5.22
CA GLN A 255 30.38 -12.02 4.86
C GLN A 255 30.23 -11.20 3.57
N GLY A 256 29.44 -11.70 2.60
CA GLY A 256 29.19 -11.04 1.32
C GLY A 256 28.04 -10.04 1.32
N GLY A 257 27.22 -10.00 2.39
CA GLY A 257 26.03 -9.14 2.42
C GLY A 257 24.91 -9.65 3.32
N GLN A 258 23.70 -9.66 2.80
CA GLN A 258 22.54 -10.17 3.54
C GLN A 258 21.48 -10.78 2.60
N LEU A 259 20.92 -11.86 3.05
CA LEU A 259 19.76 -12.50 2.44
C LEU A 259 18.50 -12.17 3.22
N MET A 260 17.46 -11.68 2.57
CA MET A 260 16.15 -11.43 3.17
C MET A 260 15.08 -12.28 2.47
N LEU A 261 14.35 -13.04 3.28
CA LEU A 261 13.16 -13.78 2.90
C LEU A 261 11.94 -13.08 3.46
N THR A 262 10.89 -12.96 2.66
CA THR A 262 9.61 -12.40 3.09
C THR A 262 8.49 -13.25 2.55
N ALA A 263 7.52 -13.58 3.39
CA ALA A 263 6.25 -14.18 2.98
C ALA A 263 5.10 -13.43 3.64
N GLU A 264 4.05 -13.18 2.90
CA GLU A 264 2.81 -12.57 3.39
C GLU A 264 1.61 -13.29 2.79
N GLY A 265 0.59 -13.55 3.62
CA GLY A 265 -0.70 -14.09 3.18
C GLY A 265 -1.84 -13.27 3.76
N ILE A 266 -2.86 -13.00 2.94
CA ILE A 266 -4.03 -12.18 3.30
C ILE A 266 -5.27 -12.88 2.73
N MET A 267 -6.34 -12.93 3.52
CA MET A 267 -7.64 -13.41 3.06
C MET A 267 -8.76 -12.59 3.67
N GLY A 268 -9.93 -12.65 3.07
CA GLY A 268 -11.08 -11.94 3.63
C GLY A 268 -12.20 -11.65 2.66
N LEU A 269 -13.02 -10.69 3.08
CA LEU A 269 -14.16 -10.18 2.34
C LEU A 269 -13.85 -8.78 1.80
N GLN A 270 -14.06 -8.57 0.51
CA GLN A 270 -13.85 -7.28 -0.13
C GLN A 270 -15.01 -6.91 -1.03
N PRO A 271 -15.54 -5.68 -0.90
CA PRO A 271 -16.46 -5.11 -1.87
C PRO A 271 -15.79 -4.92 -3.23
N GLY A 272 -16.52 -5.16 -4.29
CA GLY A 272 -16.09 -4.93 -5.65
C GLY A 272 -17.25 -4.51 -6.56
N TRP A 273 -16.90 -4.09 -7.78
CA TRP A 273 -17.83 -3.74 -8.83
C TRP A 273 -17.85 -4.81 -9.91
N GLN A 274 -19.01 -5.02 -10.50
CA GLN A 274 -19.15 -5.96 -11.60
C GLN A 274 -18.27 -5.60 -12.82
N ASN A 275 -18.23 -4.32 -13.17
CA ASN A 275 -17.64 -3.86 -14.43
C ASN A 275 -16.32 -3.11 -14.27
N ALA A 276 -15.79 -2.97 -13.06
CA ALA A 276 -14.57 -2.23 -12.83
C ALA A 276 -13.48 -3.11 -12.28
N ASN A 277 -12.27 -2.94 -12.78
CA ASN A 277 -11.03 -3.48 -12.23
C ASN A 277 -10.70 -2.91 -10.82
N LEU A 278 -11.65 -2.24 -10.20
CA LEU A 278 -11.47 -1.58 -8.92
C LEU A 278 -12.16 -2.39 -7.85
N ALA A 279 -11.40 -3.18 -7.16
CA ALA A 279 -11.75 -3.56 -5.82
C ALA A 279 -11.94 -2.29 -4.98
N VAL A 280 -13.01 -2.23 -4.21
CA VAL A 280 -13.26 -1.09 -3.35
C VAL A 280 -12.40 -1.26 -2.11
N GLY A 281 -11.28 -0.55 -2.08
CA GLY A 281 -10.36 -0.49 -0.95
C GLY A 281 -10.86 0.43 0.18
N PRO A 282 -9.96 0.95 1.03
CA PRO A 282 -10.32 1.92 2.07
C PRO A 282 -10.90 3.24 1.56
N LYS A 283 -10.90 3.50 0.26
CA LYS A 283 -11.56 4.67 -0.33
C LYS A 283 -13.02 4.37 -0.63
N ALA A 284 -13.91 5.31 -0.28
CA ALA A 284 -15.31 5.22 -0.69
C ALA A 284 -15.40 5.23 -2.22
N PRO A 285 -16.26 4.39 -2.80
CA PRO A 285 -16.53 4.45 -4.23
C PRO A 285 -17.14 5.81 -4.59
N ALA A 286 -16.79 6.33 -5.75
CA ALA A 286 -17.62 7.34 -6.37
C ALA A 286 -19.00 6.73 -6.65
N THR A 287 -20.07 7.53 -6.71
CA THR A 287 -21.39 7.09 -7.13
C THR A 287 -21.30 6.52 -8.54
N PHE A 288 -21.65 5.25 -8.70
CA PHE A 288 -21.63 4.57 -9.98
C PHE A 288 -23.04 4.28 -10.43
N GLU A 289 -23.51 5.04 -11.39
CA GLU A 289 -24.73 4.72 -12.08
C GLU A 289 -24.50 3.45 -12.92
N ASN A 290 -25.36 2.44 -12.74
CA ASN A 290 -25.42 1.18 -13.48
C ASN A 290 -24.34 0.11 -13.18
N ASN A 291 -23.64 0.16 -12.06
CA ASN A 291 -22.73 -0.91 -11.64
C ASN A 291 -23.28 -1.72 -10.47
N ILE A 292 -23.21 -3.04 -10.59
CA ILE A 292 -23.62 -3.95 -9.54
C ILE A 292 -22.47 -4.15 -8.54
N LEU A 293 -22.76 -3.94 -7.27
CA LEU A 293 -21.85 -4.23 -6.18
C LEU A 293 -21.82 -5.74 -5.91
N VAL A 294 -20.61 -6.26 -5.69
CA VAL A 294 -20.37 -7.67 -5.42
C VAL A 294 -19.50 -7.83 -4.17
N GLN A 295 -19.96 -8.66 -3.24
CA GLN A 295 -19.15 -9.08 -2.10
C GLN A 295 -18.24 -10.21 -2.53
N ARG A 296 -16.93 -10.00 -2.51
CA ARG A 296 -15.92 -10.97 -2.90
C ARG A 296 -15.29 -11.62 -1.68
N GLN A 297 -15.00 -12.92 -1.79
CA GLN A 297 -14.11 -13.63 -0.88
C GLN A 297 -12.77 -13.85 -1.57
N PHE A 298 -11.74 -13.18 -1.11
CA PHE A 298 -10.44 -13.24 -1.74
C PHE A 298 -9.42 -14.02 -0.91
N ILE A 299 -8.40 -14.49 -1.58
CA ILE A 299 -7.14 -14.95 -0.99
C ILE A 299 -5.98 -14.39 -1.80
N ALA A 300 -4.98 -13.90 -1.10
CA ALA A 300 -3.78 -13.31 -1.69
C ALA A 300 -2.55 -13.69 -0.90
N GLY A 301 -1.39 -13.65 -1.54
CA GLY A 301 -0.13 -13.83 -0.83
C GLY A 301 1.06 -13.59 -1.73
N MET A 302 2.21 -13.41 -1.10
CA MET A 302 3.48 -13.29 -1.81
C MET A 302 4.61 -13.97 -1.05
N ALA A 303 5.62 -14.39 -1.80
CA ALA A 303 6.94 -14.75 -1.29
C ALA A 303 8.01 -14.00 -2.06
N GLN A 304 9.00 -13.45 -1.36
CA GLN A 304 10.08 -12.67 -1.93
C GLN A 304 11.42 -13.07 -1.33
N LEU A 305 12.40 -13.18 -2.18
CA LEU A 305 13.81 -13.35 -1.84
C LEU A 305 14.57 -12.10 -2.30
N VAL A 306 15.40 -11.55 -1.44
CA VAL A 306 16.29 -10.43 -1.75
C VAL A 306 17.68 -10.75 -1.26
N GLU A 307 18.66 -10.71 -2.16
CA GLU A 307 20.08 -10.88 -1.84
C GLU A 307 20.81 -9.55 -2.07
N ARG A 308 21.35 -8.98 -1.01
CA ARG A 308 22.21 -7.80 -1.04
C ARG A 308 23.68 -8.22 -1.03
N ILE A 309 24.37 -8.00 -2.13
CA ILE A 309 25.80 -8.29 -2.32
C ILE A 309 26.57 -7.00 -2.06
N THR A 310 27.03 -6.83 -0.81
CA THR A 310 27.66 -5.57 -0.36
C THR A 310 28.92 -5.21 -1.12
N PRO A 311 29.89 -6.13 -1.39
CA PRO A 311 31.10 -5.78 -2.13
C PRO A 311 30.85 -5.28 -3.55
N ALA A 312 29.76 -5.73 -4.17
CA ALA A 312 29.39 -5.35 -5.54
C ALA A 312 28.40 -4.18 -5.58
N ASN A 313 27.92 -3.69 -4.44
CA ASN A 313 26.83 -2.71 -4.35
C ASN A 313 25.55 -3.15 -5.12
N LEU A 314 25.31 -4.45 -5.21
CA LEU A 314 24.20 -5.04 -5.93
C LEU A 314 23.15 -5.58 -4.97
N GLU A 315 21.91 -5.54 -5.41
CA GLU A 315 20.78 -6.23 -4.81
C GLU A 315 20.01 -6.94 -5.89
N LEU A 316 19.82 -8.24 -5.72
CA LEU A 316 19.03 -9.08 -6.60
C LEU A 316 17.75 -9.44 -5.87
N PHE A 317 16.62 -9.52 -6.59
CA PHE A 317 15.39 -10.00 -6.00
C PHE A 317 14.60 -10.88 -6.96
N GLY A 318 13.84 -11.80 -6.35
CA GLY A 318 12.78 -12.55 -6.97
C GLY A 318 11.54 -12.53 -6.10
N ARG A 319 10.37 -12.33 -6.69
CA ARG A 319 9.08 -12.33 -6.00
C ARG A 319 8.05 -13.09 -6.81
N TYR A 320 7.28 -13.90 -6.12
CA TYR A 320 6.05 -14.49 -6.61
C TYR A 320 4.88 -13.95 -5.79
N ALA A 321 3.80 -13.52 -6.45
CA ALA A 321 2.55 -13.15 -5.79
C ALA A 321 1.37 -13.83 -6.47
N TYR A 322 0.40 -14.21 -5.65
CA TYR A 322 -0.85 -14.84 -6.04
C TYR A 322 -2.03 -14.00 -5.57
N TYR A 323 -3.07 -13.91 -6.37
CA TYR A 323 -4.31 -13.25 -6.02
C TYR A 323 -5.50 -13.92 -6.68
N ASP A 324 -6.40 -14.46 -5.86
CA ASP A 324 -7.73 -14.90 -6.27
C ASP A 324 -8.73 -13.89 -5.68
N ARG A 325 -9.27 -13.06 -6.53
CA ARG A 325 -10.16 -11.95 -6.12
C ARG A 325 -11.48 -12.43 -5.57
N ASN A 326 -12.00 -13.57 -6.07
CA ASN A 326 -13.26 -14.12 -5.63
C ASN A 326 -13.29 -15.64 -5.80
N ARG A 327 -12.75 -16.36 -4.81
CA ARG A 327 -12.60 -17.80 -4.80
C ARG A 327 -13.92 -18.58 -4.87
N HIS A 328 -15.05 -17.93 -4.62
CA HIS A 328 -16.39 -18.51 -4.69
C HIS A 328 -17.15 -18.13 -5.97
N PHE A 329 -16.53 -17.40 -6.86
CA PHE A 329 -17.17 -17.00 -8.11
C PHE A 329 -17.15 -18.16 -9.12
N ASP A 330 -18.36 -18.52 -9.60
CA ASP A 330 -18.52 -19.46 -10.71
C ASP A 330 -18.98 -18.68 -11.95
N PRO A 331 -18.23 -18.74 -13.07
CA PRO A 331 -18.66 -18.11 -14.32
C PRO A 331 -20.03 -18.55 -14.84
N LYS A 332 -20.52 -19.75 -14.49
CA LYS A 332 -21.83 -20.25 -14.86
C LYS A 332 -22.96 -19.50 -14.16
N ALA A 333 -22.76 -19.07 -12.91
CA ALA A 333 -23.74 -18.27 -12.16
C ALA A 333 -24.01 -16.90 -12.81
N GLN A 334 -23.19 -16.46 -13.74
CA GLN A 334 -23.36 -15.22 -14.49
C GLN A 334 -24.61 -15.23 -15.39
N GLN A 335 -24.98 -16.37 -15.94
CA GLN A 335 -26.14 -16.49 -16.80
C GLN A 335 -27.46 -16.27 -16.04
N ASP A 336 -27.57 -16.83 -14.85
CA ASP A 336 -28.78 -16.77 -14.03
C ASP A 336 -29.08 -15.36 -13.53
N LEU A 337 -28.04 -14.54 -13.39
CA LEU A 337 -28.13 -13.18 -12.90
C LEU A 337 -28.22 -12.12 -13.97
N LYS A 338 -28.19 -12.49 -15.27
CA LYS A 338 -28.09 -11.54 -16.40
C LYS A 338 -26.93 -10.52 -16.21
N LEU A 339 -25.86 -10.97 -15.55
CA LEU A 339 -24.66 -10.16 -15.29
C LEU A 339 -23.81 -10.14 -16.58
N ASN A 340 -24.27 -9.43 -17.61
CA ASN A 340 -23.74 -9.48 -18.98
C ASN A 340 -22.32 -8.93 -19.16
N SER A 341 -21.64 -8.49 -18.09
CA SER A 341 -20.38 -7.77 -18.23
C SER A 341 -19.43 -7.87 -17.04
N LEU A 342 -19.30 -9.05 -16.42
CA LEU A 342 -18.09 -9.30 -15.64
C LEU A 342 -16.94 -9.27 -16.64
N THR A 343 -16.13 -8.21 -16.56
CA THR A 343 -14.92 -8.20 -17.37
C THR A 343 -14.06 -9.36 -16.92
N ALA A 344 -13.72 -10.21 -17.83
CA ALA A 344 -12.97 -11.44 -17.69
C ALA A 344 -11.68 -11.33 -16.85
N LEU A 345 -11.23 -10.12 -16.58
CA LEU A 345 -9.97 -9.81 -15.90
C LEU A 345 -10.10 -9.56 -14.38
N THR A 346 -11.33 -9.39 -13.87
CA THR A 346 -11.54 -8.94 -12.49
C THR A 346 -11.77 -10.07 -11.49
N GLU A 347 -12.32 -11.20 -11.94
CA GLU A 347 -12.76 -12.28 -11.05
C GLU A 347 -11.89 -13.54 -11.11
N GLY A 348 -10.97 -13.63 -12.07
CA GLY A 348 -10.07 -14.76 -12.21
C GLY A 348 -8.82 -14.66 -11.32
N ARG A 349 -8.13 -15.78 -11.23
CA ARG A 349 -6.85 -15.87 -10.53
C ARG A 349 -5.76 -15.14 -11.28
N SER A 350 -4.87 -14.51 -10.53
CA SER A 350 -3.73 -13.79 -11.07
C SER A 350 -2.45 -14.19 -10.34
N HIS A 351 -1.38 -14.39 -11.11
CA HIS A 351 -0.04 -14.64 -10.61
C HIS A 351 0.88 -13.54 -11.11
N GLN A 352 1.79 -13.08 -10.28
CA GLN A 352 2.83 -12.14 -10.64
C GLN A 352 4.19 -12.76 -10.31
N LEU A 353 5.06 -12.82 -11.31
CA LEU A 353 6.47 -13.14 -11.16
C LEU A 353 7.25 -11.86 -11.40
N SER A 354 8.05 -11.45 -10.43
CA SER A 354 8.89 -10.25 -10.52
C SER A 354 10.32 -10.62 -10.23
N THR A 355 11.25 -10.06 -10.98
CA THR A 355 12.69 -10.18 -10.71
C THR A 355 13.38 -8.89 -11.08
N GLY A 356 14.57 -8.67 -10.55
CA GLY A 356 15.33 -7.50 -10.90
C GLY A 356 16.65 -7.39 -10.20
N VAL A 357 17.40 -6.38 -10.65
CA VAL A 357 18.67 -5.98 -10.09
C VAL A 357 18.63 -4.50 -9.75
N ASN A 358 19.15 -4.16 -8.57
CA ASN A 358 19.38 -2.81 -8.11
C ASN A 358 20.91 -2.62 -7.92
N TYR A 359 21.43 -1.53 -8.47
CA TYR A 359 22.81 -1.11 -8.26
C TYR A 359 22.84 0.17 -7.44
N PHE A 360 23.62 0.20 -6.37
CA PHE A 360 23.67 1.31 -5.43
C PHE A 360 24.96 2.11 -5.59
N ILE A 361 24.81 3.42 -5.59
CA ILE A 361 25.91 4.38 -5.70
C ILE A 361 25.86 5.27 -4.46
N GLN A 362 27.02 5.55 -3.85
CA GLN A 362 27.11 6.30 -2.61
C GLN A 362 26.20 5.74 -1.52
N GLN A 363 26.41 4.48 -1.19
CA GLN A 363 25.56 3.70 -0.26
C GLN A 363 24.12 3.57 -0.82
N ASP A 364 23.12 4.15 -0.15
CA ASP A 364 21.71 4.05 -0.53
C ASP A 364 21.14 5.36 -1.11
N HIS A 365 22.01 6.36 -1.39
CA HIS A 365 21.54 7.65 -1.90
C HIS A 365 21.08 7.58 -3.34
N LEU A 366 21.82 6.88 -4.21
CA LEU A 366 21.42 6.68 -5.60
C LEU A 366 21.31 5.19 -5.91
N ARG A 367 20.16 4.78 -6.44
CA ARG A 367 19.88 3.42 -6.88
C ARG A 367 19.47 3.43 -8.35
N LEU A 368 20.13 2.62 -9.16
CA LEU A 368 19.76 2.31 -10.53
C LEU A 368 19.14 0.90 -10.54
N SER A 369 18.09 0.70 -11.30
CA SER A 369 17.31 -0.54 -11.26
C SER A 369 16.88 -1.00 -12.64
N LEU A 370 16.92 -2.32 -12.85
CA LEU A 370 16.32 -3.00 -13.98
C LEU A 370 15.41 -4.10 -13.44
N HIS A 371 14.11 -4.01 -13.70
CA HIS A 371 13.11 -4.96 -13.22
C HIS A 371 12.32 -5.56 -14.38
N TYR A 372 11.87 -6.78 -14.19
CA TYR A 372 10.96 -7.48 -15.06
C TYR A 372 9.79 -8.06 -14.26
N ASP A 373 8.58 -7.83 -14.74
CA ASP A 373 7.36 -8.39 -14.20
C ASP A 373 6.62 -9.18 -15.28
N CYS A 374 6.13 -10.36 -14.92
CA CYS A 374 5.25 -11.19 -15.73
C CYS A 374 3.96 -11.43 -14.96
N PHE A 375 2.82 -11.11 -15.57
CA PHE A 375 1.50 -11.34 -15.00
C PHE A 375 0.78 -12.43 -15.78
N LEU A 376 0.44 -13.52 -15.10
CA LEU A 376 -0.37 -14.61 -15.61
C LEU A 376 -1.76 -14.46 -15.02
N ARG A 377 -2.78 -14.40 -15.86
CA ARG A 377 -4.15 -14.10 -15.46
C ARG A 377 -5.12 -15.12 -16.05
N GLN A 378 -6.26 -15.27 -15.42
CA GLN A 378 -7.40 -15.95 -16.00
C GLN A 378 -8.41 -14.95 -16.53
N GLN A 379 -9.09 -15.29 -17.61
CA GLN A 379 -10.22 -14.59 -18.18
C GLN A 379 -11.40 -15.55 -18.32
N ILE A 380 -12.59 -15.01 -18.49
CA ILE A 380 -13.79 -15.81 -18.68
C ILE A 380 -14.12 -15.88 -20.17
N GLU A 381 -14.16 -17.08 -20.70
CA GLU A 381 -14.64 -17.35 -22.05
C GLU A 381 -15.64 -18.51 -22.01
N GLN A 382 -16.78 -18.35 -22.68
CA GLN A 382 -17.82 -19.40 -22.74
C GLN A 382 -18.16 -20.00 -21.37
N GLN A 383 -18.31 -19.14 -20.34
CA GLN A 383 -18.65 -19.53 -18.96
C GLN A 383 -17.57 -20.41 -18.26
N ALA A 384 -16.35 -20.30 -18.66
CA ALA A 384 -15.22 -20.99 -18.04
C ALA A 384 -14.03 -20.06 -17.82
N PHE A 385 -13.23 -20.34 -16.80
CA PHE A 385 -11.94 -19.68 -16.64
C PHE A 385 -10.93 -20.25 -17.63
N VAL A 386 -10.36 -19.41 -18.47
CA VAL A 386 -9.27 -19.76 -19.38
C VAL A 386 -8.04 -18.88 -19.10
N ALA A 387 -6.88 -19.35 -19.50
CA ALA A 387 -5.65 -18.56 -19.37
C ALA A 387 -5.68 -17.38 -20.33
N ALA A 388 -5.51 -16.16 -19.82
CA ALA A 388 -5.31 -14.97 -20.64
C ALA A 388 -3.87 -14.91 -21.16
N LYS A 389 -3.63 -14.12 -22.21
CA LYS A 389 -2.26 -13.86 -22.69
C LYS A 389 -1.41 -13.29 -21.55
N PRO A 390 -0.19 -13.83 -21.32
CA PRO A 390 0.72 -13.27 -20.34
C PRO A 390 1.05 -11.81 -20.63
N LEU A 391 1.13 -11.01 -19.58
CA LEU A 391 1.57 -9.62 -19.68
C LEU A 391 3.01 -9.50 -19.20
N HIS A 392 3.80 -8.77 -19.93
CA HIS A 392 5.21 -8.54 -19.66
C HIS A 392 5.46 -7.05 -19.45
N MET A 393 6.25 -6.72 -18.44
CA MET A 393 6.65 -5.34 -18.19
C MET A 393 8.12 -5.29 -17.81
N VAL A 394 8.86 -4.42 -18.47
CA VAL A 394 10.25 -4.08 -18.14
C VAL A 394 10.28 -2.66 -17.58
N THR A 395 10.96 -2.48 -16.47
CA THR A 395 11.12 -1.17 -15.82
C THR A 395 12.59 -0.86 -15.64
N LEU A 396 13.02 0.25 -16.22
CA LEU A 396 14.28 0.92 -15.90
C LEU A 396 13.99 2.04 -14.92
N GLY A 397 14.81 2.21 -13.90
CA GLY A 397 14.56 3.27 -12.93
C GLY A 397 15.80 3.80 -12.25
N ALA A 398 15.67 5.04 -11.79
CA ALA A 398 16.63 5.69 -10.92
C ALA A 398 15.90 6.24 -9.68
N GLN A 399 16.49 6.03 -8.51
CA GLN A 399 16.02 6.62 -7.27
C GLN A 399 17.15 7.40 -6.63
N TYR A 400 16.90 8.66 -6.31
CA TYR A 400 17.75 9.46 -5.45
C TYR A 400 17.06 9.72 -4.13
N LYS A 401 17.79 9.53 -3.02
CA LYS A 401 17.29 9.68 -1.64
C LYS A 401 18.23 10.60 -0.86
N PHE A 402 17.66 11.50 -0.07
CA PHE A 402 18.38 12.47 0.77
C PHE A 402 17.76 12.58 2.16
#